data_4d874d9b95b50b70cdbaa0c535fff5e9
#
_entry.id   4d874d9b95b50b70cdbaa0c535fff5e9
#
_cell.length_a   1.000
_cell.length_b   1.000
_cell.length_c   1.000
_cell.angle_alpha   90.00
_cell.angle_beta   90.00
_cell.angle_gamma   90.00
#
_symmetry.space_group_name_H-M   'P 1'
#
loop_
_entity.id
_entity.type
_entity.pdbx_description
1 polymer ?
#
loop_
_entity_poly.entity_id
_entity_poly.type
_entity_poly.pdbx_seq_one_letter_code
_entity_poly.pdbx_strand_id
1 'polypeptide(L)'
;MWTSNRPSRATHGGRSHPIGVAVAVLGCIGLSACTAAEAPSPASTTEARTVAPFPESGVIDAGTYLVTGYPVPFEITVPDGWVTYDGSGLGKDDPDLPDEWDVAVTFWPATHVPTDACAWRGALVQVDPTAKAFVDAMTAQASTVSTPPVKVMVGDYSGFEFDHAVESDVDITDCDGGMLCINSNLAQDCDGRGYRNVGEHDTYRAVDLNGECAVIVLGQPHGSIDPALTREARAIFDSIVFRSDK
;
A
#
# COMPACT_ATOMS: atom_id res chain seq x y z
N MET A 1 17.85 -15.86 -6.25
CA MET A 1 17.45 -17.28 -6.21
C MET A 1 16.88 -17.53 -4.83
N TRP A 2 15.60 -17.33 -4.66
CA TRP A 2 14.90 -17.46 -3.35
C TRP A 2 14.07 -18.74 -3.36
N THR A 3 14.37 -19.64 -2.47
CA THR A 3 13.59 -20.88 -2.26
C THR A 3 12.60 -20.65 -1.14
N SER A 4 11.32 -20.63 -1.48
CA SER A 4 10.21 -20.54 -0.55
C SER A 4 10.00 -21.86 0.20
N ASN A 5 10.11 -21.82 1.53
CA ASN A 5 9.70 -22.92 2.41
C ASN A 5 8.29 -22.62 2.93
N ARG A 6 7.29 -23.33 2.43
CA ARG A 6 5.89 -23.26 2.93
C ARG A 6 5.67 -24.26 4.06
N PRO A 7 4.98 -23.88 5.16
CA PRO A 7 4.39 -24.85 6.08
C PRO A 7 3.02 -25.32 5.58
N SER A 8 2.77 -26.64 5.68
CA SER A 8 1.55 -27.35 5.27
C SER A 8 0.32 -26.90 6.06
N ARG A 9 -0.78 -26.68 5.36
CA ARG A 9 -2.12 -26.36 5.89
C ARG A 9 -2.74 -27.56 6.60
N ALA A 10 -3.19 -27.37 7.84
CA ALA A 10 -4.06 -28.30 8.56
C ALA A 10 -5.53 -27.89 8.36
N THR A 11 -6.34 -28.85 7.90
CA THR A 11 -7.79 -28.74 7.74
C THR A 11 -8.50 -28.91 9.08
N HIS A 12 -9.35 -27.98 9.50
CA HIS A 12 -10.27 -28.15 10.62
C HIS A 12 -11.72 -28.02 10.19
N GLY A 13 -12.47 -29.07 10.53
CA GLY A 13 -13.87 -29.32 10.21
C GLY A 13 -14.83 -28.45 11.02
N GLY A 14 -16.01 -28.29 10.43
CA GLY A 14 -17.10 -27.46 10.91
C GLY A 14 -17.84 -27.99 12.11
N ARG A 15 -18.55 -27.12 12.80
CA ARG A 15 -19.65 -27.44 13.73
C ARG A 15 -20.81 -26.43 13.60
N SER A 16 -21.98 -27.04 13.53
CA SER A 16 -23.32 -26.46 13.36
C SER A 16 -23.86 -25.82 14.64
N HIS A 17 -24.76 -24.86 14.48
CA HIS A 17 -25.47 -24.16 15.56
C HIS A 17 -26.89 -24.67 15.73
N PRO A 18 -27.50 -24.51 16.90
CA PRO A 18 -28.96 -24.45 16.97
C PRO A 18 -29.49 -23.07 17.42
N ILE A 19 -30.67 -22.82 16.89
CA ILE A 19 -31.60 -21.74 17.04
C ILE A 19 -32.20 -21.71 18.46
N GLY A 20 -32.33 -20.56 19.07
CA GLY A 20 -33.02 -20.34 20.34
C GLY A 20 -34.05 -19.20 20.28
N VAL A 21 -35.20 -19.47 20.79
CA VAL A 21 -36.53 -18.85 20.67
C VAL A 21 -36.67 -17.57 21.49
N ALA A 22 -37.49 -16.64 20.98
CA ALA A 22 -37.93 -15.41 21.61
C ALA A 22 -39.04 -15.65 22.68
N VAL A 23 -39.03 -14.84 23.72
CA VAL A 23 -40.14 -14.68 24.66
C VAL A 23 -40.42 -13.18 24.85
N ALA A 24 -41.66 -12.75 24.53
CA ALA A 24 -42.17 -11.43 24.79
C ALA A 24 -42.88 -11.41 26.14
N VAL A 25 -42.65 -10.37 26.94
CA VAL A 25 -43.42 -10.06 28.16
C VAL A 25 -43.87 -8.61 28.08
N LEU A 26 -45.20 -8.41 28.01
CA LEU A 26 -45.90 -7.14 28.25
C LEU A 26 -46.00 -6.90 29.76
N GLY A 27 -45.87 -5.66 30.19
CA GLY A 27 -46.27 -5.31 31.57
C GLY A 27 -46.04 -3.87 32.00
N CYS A 28 -47.13 -3.10 32.06
CA CYS A 28 -47.47 -2.07 33.04
C CYS A 28 -46.85 -0.66 32.96
N ILE A 29 -47.79 0.25 32.71
CA ILE A 29 -47.79 1.70 32.82
C ILE A 29 -47.66 2.12 34.29
N GLY A 30 -46.72 2.97 34.63
CA GLY A 30 -46.64 3.70 35.89
C GLY A 30 -46.11 5.11 35.65
N LEU A 31 -47.02 6.10 35.64
CA LEU A 31 -46.67 7.51 35.67
C LEU A 31 -46.20 7.88 37.08
N SER A 32 -44.93 8.19 37.21
CA SER A 32 -44.39 8.93 38.36
C SER A 32 -43.52 10.06 37.85
N ALA A 33 -44.02 11.28 38.02
CA ALA A 33 -43.26 12.49 37.79
C ALA A 33 -42.24 12.64 38.90
N CYS A 34 -40.95 12.42 38.57
CA CYS A 34 -39.83 12.84 39.42
C CYS A 34 -38.98 13.83 38.67
N THR A 35 -38.84 15.03 39.23
CA THR A 35 -37.86 16.05 38.83
C THR A 35 -36.48 15.43 38.74
N ALA A 36 -35.97 15.31 37.49
CA ALA A 36 -34.64 14.84 37.26
C ALA A 36 -33.65 15.95 37.58
N ALA A 37 -32.85 15.75 38.62
CA ALA A 37 -31.58 16.43 38.78
C ALA A 37 -30.67 15.99 37.64
N GLU A 38 -30.21 16.94 36.85
CA GLU A 38 -29.29 16.75 35.75
C GLU A 38 -27.97 16.15 36.29
N ALA A 39 -27.78 14.86 36.09
CA ALA A 39 -26.54 14.20 36.40
C ALA A 39 -25.45 14.71 35.44
N PRO A 40 -24.22 15.02 35.94
CA PRO A 40 -23.14 15.42 35.05
C PRO A 40 -22.88 14.31 34.04
N SER A 41 -22.94 14.68 32.74
CA SER A 41 -22.63 13.80 31.61
C SER A 41 -21.23 13.22 31.85
N PRO A 42 -21.03 11.89 31.79
CA PRO A 42 -19.70 11.33 31.89
C PRO A 42 -18.84 11.90 30.77
N ALA A 43 -17.74 12.54 31.15
CA ALA A 43 -16.74 12.97 30.21
C ALA A 43 -16.30 11.73 29.41
N SER A 44 -16.56 11.71 28.11
CA SER A 44 -16.06 10.66 27.23
C SER A 44 -14.54 10.73 27.25
N THR A 45 -13.93 9.89 28.04
CA THR A 45 -12.50 9.64 27.99
C THR A 45 -12.26 8.98 26.64
N THR A 46 -11.78 9.74 25.64
CA THR A 46 -11.29 9.18 24.39
C THR A 46 -10.04 8.39 24.78
N GLU A 47 -10.18 7.08 24.96
CA GLU A 47 -9.02 6.20 25.08
C GLU A 47 -8.19 6.39 23.79
N ALA A 48 -6.92 6.75 23.97
CA ALA A 48 -5.98 6.84 22.88
C ALA A 48 -5.90 5.45 22.24
N ARG A 49 -6.42 5.31 21.03
CA ARG A 49 -6.39 4.05 20.25
C ARG A 49 -4.93 3.73 19.95
N THR A 50 -4.38 2.74 20.63
CA THR A 50 -3.04 2.23 20.31
C THR A 50 -3.13 1.45 19.01
N VAL A 51 -2.51 1.96 17.95
CA VAL A 51 -2.39 1.28 16.65
C VAL A 51 -1.22 0.30 16.74
N ALA A 52 -1.41 -0.93 16.29
CA ALA A 52 -0.36 -1.95 16.29
C ALA A 52 0.78 -1.56 15.32
N PRO A 53 2.04 -1.89 15.62
CA PRO A 53 3.13 -1.67 14.67
C PRO A 53 2.96 -2.56 13.44
N PHE A 54 3.35 -2.05 12.26
CA PHE A 54 3.37 -2.84 11.03
C PHE A 54 4.45 -3.92 11.13
N PRO A 55 4.14 -5.21 10.88
CA PRO A 55 5.11 -6.28 11.02
C PRO A 55 6.13 -6.28 9.88
N GLU A 56 7.37 -6.70 10.17
CA GLU A 56 8.44 -6.76 9.18
C GLU A 56 8.18 -7.84 8.12
N SER A 57 7.64 -9.00 8.52
CA SER A 57 7.38 -10.09 7.57
C SER A 57 6.33 -11.08 8.08
N GLY A 58 5.66 -11.75 7.16
CA GLY A 58 4.70 -12.81 7.42
C GLY A 58 3.26 -12.43 7.12
N VAL A 59 2.35 -13.40 7.34
CA VAL A 59 0.91 -13.17 7.16
C VAL A 59 0.42 -12.16 8.19
N ILE A 60 -0.31 -11.16 7.73
CA ILE A 60 -0.87 -10.09 8.56
C ILE A 60 -2.38 -10.31 8.75
N ASP A 61 -2.86 -10.13 9.97
CA ASP A 61 -4.29 -10.15 10.28
C ASP A 61 -4.97 -8.85 9.80
N ALA A 62 -6.29 -8.89 9.60
CA ALA A 62 -7.04 -7.69 9.27
C ALA A 62 -6.92 -6.65 10.39
N GLY A 63 -6.55 -5.40 10.05
CA GLY A 63 -6.36 -4.36 11.03
C GLY A 63 -5.80 -3.05 10.47
N THR A 64 -5.64 -2.08 11.37
CA THR A 64 -4.90 -0.85 11.09
C THR A 64 -3.55 -0.91 11.79
N TYR A 65 -2.50 -0.59 11.08
CA TYR A 65 -1.11 -0.70 11.52
C TYR A 65 -0.38 0.63 11.37
N LEU A 66 0.62 0.86 12.21
CA LEU A 66 1.50 2.02 12.16
C LEU A 66 2.82 1.63 11.51
N VAL A 67 3.13 2.25 10.38
CA VAL A 67 4.44 2.15 9.71
C VAL A 67 5.33 3.28 10.20
N THR A 68 6.50 2.95 10.75
CA THR A 68 7.42 3.91 11.39
C THR A 68 8.74 4.09 10.65
N GLY A 69 8.95 3.35 9.55
CA GLY A 69 10.18 3.40 8.74
C GLY A 69 10.33 4.66 7.87
N TYR A 70 9.35 5.57 7.88
CA TYR A 70 9.36 6.83 7.15
C TYR A 70 9.65 8.01 8.08
N PRO A 71 10.14 9.15 7.53
CA PRO A 71 10.34 10.38 8.30
C PRO A 71 9.09 10.86 9.03
N VAL A 72 7.92 10.65 8.43
CA VAL A 72 6.61 10.83 9.05
C VAL A 72 5.92 9.48 9.08
N PRO A 73 5.61 8.94 10.26
CA PRO A 73 4.86 7.71 10.38
C PRO A 73 3.46 7.81 9.75
N PHE A 74 2.96 6.69 9.23
CA PHE A 74 1.63 6.63 8.65
C PHE A 74 0.84 5.41 9.12
N GLU A 75 -0.48 5.54 9.12
CA GLU A 75 -1.38 4.41 9.35
C GLU A 75 -1.77 3.78 8.00
N ILE A 76 -1.90 2.45 8.00
CA ILE A 76 -2.36 1.65 6.87
C ILE A 76 -3.39 0.62 7.36
N THR A 77 -4.50 0.46 6.64
CA THR A 77 -5.52 -0.54 6.97
C THR A 77 -5.45 -1.69 5.98
N VAL A 78 -5.25 -2.89 6.50
CA VAL A 78 -5.02 -4.10 5.71
C VAL A 78 -6.14 -5.10 6.01
N PRO A 79 -6.77 -5.74 5.01
CA PRO A 79 -7.66 -6.87 5.19
C PRO A 79 -6.88 -8.16 5.49
N ASP A 80 -7.58 -9.22 5.84
CA ASP A 80 -6.99 -10.52 6.15
C ASP A 80 -6.33 -11.19 4.94
N GLY A 81 -5.27 -11.95 5.20
CA GLY A 81 -4.62 -12.81 4.21
C GLY A 81 -3.58 -12.12 3.32
N TRP A 82 -3.15 -10.93 3.67
CA TRP A 82 -1.98 -10.27 3.05
C TRP A 82 -0.69 -10.72 3.73
N VAL A 83 0.42 -10.60 3.02
CA VAL A 83 1.76 -10.95 3.52
C VAL A 83 2.66 -9.74 3.45
N THR A 84 3.33 -9.43 4.56
CA THR A 84 4.32 -8.34 4.62
C THR A 84 5.72 -8.85 4.33
N TYR A 85 6.58 -7.97 3.81
CA TYR A 85 8.00 -8.25 3.56
C TYR A 85 8.86 -7.02 3.87
N ASP A 86 9.92 -7.23 4.59
CA ASP A 86 10.95 -6.25 4.96
C ASP A 86 10.43 -4.94 5.57
N GLY A 87 9.20 -4.95 6.13
CA GLY A 87 8.56 -3.75 6.67
C GLY A 87 8.31 -2.63 5.64
N SER A 88 8.59 -2.88 4.34
CA SER A 88 8.52 -1.90 3.25
C SER A 88 7.34 -2.11 2.31
N GLY A 89 6.53 -3.14 2.55
CA GLY A 89 5.37 -3.42 1.72
C GLY A 89 4.62 -4.67 2.10
N LEU A 90 3.57 -4.93 1.36
CA LEU A 90 2.71 -6.09 1.50
C LEU A 90 2.17 -6.49 0.13
N GLY A 91 1.90 -7.77 -0.04
CA GLY A 91 1.37 -8.31 -1.27
C GLY A 91 0.41 -9.47 -1.02
N LYS A 92 -0.29 -9.86 -2.05
CA LYS A 92 -1.20 -10.99 -2.06
C LYS A 92 -1.07 -11.73 -3.38
N ASP A 93 -1.03 -13.06 -3.30
CA ASP A 93 -0.95 -13.92 -4.46
C ASP A 93 -2.36 -14.27 -4.95
N ASP A 94 -2.52 -14.41 -6.26
CA ASP A 94 -3.66 -15.12 -6.83
C ASP A 94 -3.43 -16.63 -6.64
N PRO A 95 -4.37 -17.36 -6.03
CA PRO A 95 -4.23 -18.80 -5.86
C PRO A 95 -4.14 -19.59 -7.17
N ASP A 96 -4.57 -18.99 -8.29
CA ASP A 96 -4.54 -19.59 -9.62
C ASP A 96 -3.22 -19.30 -10.37
N LEU A 97 -2.40 -18.37 -9.89
CA LEU A 97 -1.09 -17.97 -10.43
C LEU A 97 0.00 -18.18 -9.35
N PRO A 98 0.39 -19.41 -9.05
CA PRO A 98 1.40 -19.65 -8.02
C PRO A 98 2.77 -19.20 -8.54
N ASP A 99 3.47 -18.44 -7.75
CA ASP A 99 4.92 -18.17 -7.70
C ASP A 99 5.33 -16.69 -7.71
N GLU A 100 4.43 -15.76 -7.98
CA GLU A 100 4.72 -14.32 -7.91
C GLU A 100 3.55 -13.56 -7.28
N TRP A 101 3.82 -12.37 -6.76
CA TRP A 101 2.80 -11.49 -6.22
C TRP A 101 1.98 -10.88 -7.34
N ASP A 102 0.67 -11.11 -7.34
CA ASP A 102 -0.20 -10.54 -8.35
C ASP A 102 -0.49 -9.08 -8.12
N VAL A 103 -0.44 -8.67 -6.84
CA VAL A 103 -0.61 -7.28 -6.45
C VAL A 103 0.20 -6.98 -5.19
N ALA A 104 0.79 -5.79 -5.15
CA ALA A 104 1.54 -5.33 -4.00
C ALA A 104 1.26 -3.86 -3.70
N VAL A 105 1.27 -3.49 -2.41
CA VAL A 105 1.38 -2.10 -1.98
C VAL A 105 2.72 -1.95 -1.27
N THR A 106 3.57 -1.10 -1.82
CA THR A 106 4.94 -0.93 -1.35
C THR A 106 5.22 0.53 -1.06
N PHE A 107 6.15 0.76 -0.15
CA PHE A 107 6.53 2.11 0.27
C PHE A 107 8.00 2.11 0.63
N TRP A 108 8.79 2.89 -0.12
CA TRP A 108 10.23 3.06 0.12
C TRP A 108 10.69 4.44 -0.33
N PRO A 109 11.82 4.92 0.18
CA PRO A 109 12.44 6.09 -0.40
C PRO A 109 12.91 5.77 -1.83
N ALA A 110 12.77 6.73 -2.74
CA ALA A 110 13.32 6.66 -4.09
C ALA A 110 14.13 7.93 -4.33
N THR A 111 15.45 7.78 -4.47
CA THR A 111 16.38 8.91 -4.56
C THR A 111 16.93 9.13 -5.96
N HIS A 112 16.82 8.13 -6.83
CA HIS A 112 17.32 8.16 -8.20
C HIS A 112 16.26 7.66 -9.17
N VAL A 113 16.18 8.32 -10.33
CA VAL A 113 15.35 7.91 -11.47
C VAL A 113 16.24 7.88 -12.69
N PRO A 114 16.33 6.80 -13.47
CA PRO A 114 17.08 6.80 -14.71
C PRO A 114 16.37 7.63 -15.77
N THR A 115 17.12 8.33 -16.59
CA THR A 115 16.57 9.08 -17.73
C THR A 115 15.98 8.17 -18.81
N ASP A 116 16.44 6.92 -18.87
CA ASP A 116 15.91 5.85 -19.69
C ASP A 116 15.83 4.56 -18.86
N ALA A 117 14.61 4.03 -18.70
CA ALA A 117 14.37 2.86 -17.86
C ALA A 117 14.97 1.58 -18.46
N CYS A 118 15.11 1.49 -19.78
CA CYS A 118 15.68 0.34 -20.47
C CYS A 118 17.22 0.39 -20.48
N ALA A 119 17.80 1.56 -20.76
CA ALA A 119 19.25 1.80 -20.74
C ALA A 119 19.66 2.47 -19.40
N TRP A 120 19.33 1.84 -18.28
CA TRP A 120 19.46 2.46 -16.95
C TRP A 120 20.88 2.48 -16.40
N ARG A 121 21.78 1.60 -16.88
CA ARG A 121 23.17 1.58 -16.39
C ARG A 121 23.92 2.84 -16.79
N GLY A 122 24.28 3.63 -15.78
CA GLY A 122 24.91 4.94 -15.96
C GLY A 122 23.93 6.08 -16.29
N ALA A 123 22.62 5.83 -16.33
CA ALA A 123 21.58 6.81 -16.56
C ALA A 123 20.79 7.22 -15.31
N LEU A 124 21.11 6.63 -14.14
CA LEU A 124 20.50 6.96 -12.84
C LEU A 124 20.89 8.38 -12.41
N VAL A 125 19.89 9.25 -12.26
CA VAL A 125 20.05 10.63 -11.84
C VAL A 125 19.40 10.82 -10.49
N GLN A 126 20.14 11.44 -9.56
CA GLN A 126 19.58 11.82 -8.27
C GLN A 126 18.48 12.87 -8.48
N VAL A 127 17.33 12.66 -7.85
CA VAL A 127 16.21 13.61 -7.85
C VAL A 127 16.18 14.39 -6.54
N ASP A 128 15.73 15.65 -6.60
CA ASP A 128 15.49 16.43 -5.39
C ASP A 128 14.41 15.76 -4.52
N PRO A 129 14.48 15.86 -3.17
CA PRO A 129 13.58 15.15 -2.26
C PRO A 129 12.19 15.80 -2.17
N THR A 130 11.57 16.10 -3.31
CA THR A 130 10.21 16.65 -3.41
C THR A 130 9.35 15.75 -4.29
N ALA A 131 8.06 15.64 -3.96
CA ALA A 131 7.11 14.89 -4.78
C ALA A 131 7.09 15.39 -6.23
N LYS A 132 7.20 16.70 -6.44
CA LYS A 132 7.22 17.28 -7.78
C LYS A 132 8.45 16.85 -8.58
N ALA A 133 9.65 16.89 -7.99
CA ALA A 133 10.87 16.52 -8.70
C ALA A 133 10.87 15.02 -9.06
N PHE A 134 10.40 14.16 -8.16
CA PHE A 134 10.22 12.74 -8.44
C PHE A 134 9.25 12.52 -9.60
N VAL A 135 8.08 13.13 -9.56
CA VAL A 135 7.06 13.02 -10.61
C VAL A 135 7.56 13.54 -11.96
N ASP A 136 8.24 14.70 -11.97
CA ASP A 136 8.81 15.25 -13.20
C ASP A 136 9.85 14.29 -13.82
N ALA A 137 10.70 13.66 -13.00
CA ALA A 137 11.68 12.69 -13.46
C ALA A 137 11.01 11.41 -14.02
N MET A 138 10.03 10.87 -13.28
CA MET A 138 9.29 9.67 -13.69
C MET A 138 8.51 9.88 -14.99
N THR A 139 7.85 11.03 -15.16
CA THR A 139 7.05 11.33 -16.35
C THR A 139 7.90 11.68 -17.59
N ALA A 140 9.17 12.04 -17.38
CA ALA A 140 10.14 12.31 -18.46
C ALA A 140 11.02 11.10 -18.81
N GLN A 141 10.88 9.99 -18.08
CA GLN A 141 11.68 8.79 -18.27
C GLN A 141 11.37 8.12 -19.62
N ALA A 142 12.39 7.86 -20.42
CA ALA A 142 12.23 7.13 -21.69
C ALA A 142 11.96 5.63 -21.44
N SER A 143 11.43 4.96 -22.45
CA SER A 143 11.01 3.55 -22.43
C SER A 143 9.80 3.24 -21.54
N THR A 144 9.18 4.27 -20.98
CA THR A 144 8.00 4.20 -20.11
C THR A 144 6.93 5.22 -20.51
N VAL A 145 5.70 4.97 -20.10
CA VAL A 145 4.57 5.88 -20.31
C VAL A 145 3.88 6.17 -18.98
N SER A 146 3.52 7.43 -18.76
CA SER A 146 2.79 7.87 -17.56
C SER A 146 1.49 8.56 -17.92
N THR A 147 0.47 8.39 -17.08
CA THR A 147 -0.71 9.28 -17.12
C THR A 147 -0.34 10.68 -16.59
N PRO A 148 -1.07 11.74 -17.00
CA PRO A 148 -0.87 13.05 -16.42
C PRO A 148 -1.05 13.04 -14.90
N PRO A 149 -0.06 13.51 -14.11
CA PRO A 149 -0.14 13.49 -12.66
C PRO A 149 -1.29 14.35 -12.12
N VAL A 150 -2.03 13.81 -11.17
CA VAL A 150 -3.11 14.53 -10.47
C VAL A 150 -2.68 14.86 -9.05
N LYS A 151 -3.08 16.03 -8.56
CA LYS A 151 -2.82 16.41 -7.15
C LYS A 151 -3.70 15.61 -6.22
N VAL A 152 -3.12 15.11 -5.14
CA VAL A 152 -3.80 14.35 -4.09
C VAL A 152 -3.42 14.87 -2.71
N MET A 153 -4.27 14.53 -1.72
CA MET A 153 -3.94 14.67 -0.30
C MET A 153 -3.85 13.28 0.31
N VAL A 154 -2.80 13.02 1.06
CA VAL A 154 -2.61 11.77 1.80
C VAL A 154 -2.49 12.12 3.29
N GLY A 155 -3.60 12.06 3.99
CA GLY A 155 -3.72 12.67 5.31
C GLY A 155 -3.55 14.19 5.24
N ASP A 156 -2.64 14.71 6.03
CA ASP A 156 -2.35 16.15 6.12
C ASP A 156 -1.37 16.66 5.05
N TYR A 157 -0.83 15.78 4.18
CA TYR A 157 0.24 16.10 3.24
C TYR A 157 -0.23 16.09 1.80
N SER A 158 0.35 16.99 1.00
CA SER A 158 0.08 17.09 -0.43
C SER A 158 1.01 16.20 -1.24
N GLY A 159 0.53 15.75 -2.39
CA GLY A 159 1.31 14.93 -3.30
C GLY A 159 0.71 14.87 -4.69
N PHE A 160 1.17 13.88 -5.45
CA PHE A 160 0.68 13.57 -6.78
C PHE A 160 0.41 12.07 -6.91
N GLU A 161 -0.59 11.71 -7.71
CA GLU A 161 -0.88 10.34 -8.12
C GLU A 161 -0.85 10.25 -9.65
N PHE A 162 -0.26 9.19 -10.19
CA PHE A 162 -0.20 8.90 -11.61
C PHE A 162 0.04 7.40 -11.84
N ASP A 163 -0.37 6.91 -13.01
CA ASP A 163 -0.03 5.55 -13.45
C ASP A 163 1.24 5.58 -14.28
N HIS A 164 1.99 4.49 -14.23
CA HIS A 164 3.27 4.32 -14.90
C HIS A 164 3.40 2.88 -15.42
N ALA A 165 3.81 2.73 -16.66
CA ALA A 165 3.87 1.44 -17.35
C ALA A 165 5.01 1.40 -18.37
N VAL A 166 5.30 0.21 -18.91
CA VAL A 166 6.22 0.01 -20.02
C VAL A 166 5.59 0.55 -21.31
N GLU A 167 6.37 1.22 -22.17
CA GLU A 167 5.94 1.54 -23.53
C GLU A 167 5.73 0.27 -24.35
N SER A 168 4.72 0.28 -25.23
CA SER A 168 4.24 -0.91 -25.94
C SER A 168 5.22 -1.51 -26.96
N ASP A 169 6.24 -0.77 -27.37
CA ASP A 169 7.26 -1.15 -28.37
C ASP A 169 8.61 -1.52 -27.74
N VAL A 170 8.72 -1.50 -26.42
CA VAL A 170 9.93 -1.90 -25.70
C VAL A 170 10.01 -3.43 -25.61
N ASP A 171 11.12 -3.98 -26.08
CA ASP A 171 11.50 -5.36 -25.78
C ASP A 171 12.38 -5.39 -24.52
N ILE A 172 11.81 -5.84 -23.40
CA ILE A 172 12.49 -5.88 -22.11
C ILE A 172 13.75 -6.74 -22.15
N THR A 173 13.82 -7.75 -23.03
CA THR A 173 15.00 -8.61 -23.13
C THR A 173 16.23 -7.88 -23.69
N ASP A 174 16.03 -6.78 -24.40
CA ASP A 174 17.09 -5.93 -24.93
C ASP A 174 17.57 -4.88 -23.92
N CYS A 175 16.84 -4.72 -22.79
CA CYS A 175 17.17 -3.74 -21.75
C CYS A 175 18.33 -4.20 -20.87
N ASP A 176 18.97 -3.28 -20.19
CA ASP A 176 20.05 -3.53 -19.25
C ASP A 176 19.63 -4.55 -18.16
N GLY A 177 20.32 -5.70 -18.15
CA GLY A 177 20.00 -6.79 -17.22
C GLY A 177 18.68 -7.49 -17.48
N GLY A 178 18.05 -7.32 -18.65
CA GLY A 178 16.76 -7.91 -19.02
C GLY A 178 15.59 -7.35 -18.20
N MET A 179 15.66 -6.07 -17.81
CA MET A 179 14.62 -5.39 -17.04
C MET A 179 14.65 -3.88 -17.27
N LEU A 180 13.52 -3.21 -17.06
CA LEU A 180 13.50 -1.77 -16.91
C LEU A 180 13.77 -1.43 -15.43
N CYS A 181 14.63 -0.47 -15.19
CA CYS A 181 14.77 0.14 -13.87
C CYS A 181 13.89 1.40 -13.80
N ILE A 182 12.94 1.42 -12.90
CA ILE A 182 11.97 2.51 -12.81
C ILE A 182 12.48 3.59 -11.86
N ASN A 183 12.91 3.18 -10.68
CA ASN A 183 13.58 4.06 -9.72
C ASN A 183 14.52 3.25 -8.83
N SER A 184 15.41 3.93 -8.11
CA SER A 184 16.41 3.31 -7.25
C SER A 184 16.73 4.14 -6.01
N ASN A 185 17.26 3.48 -4.99
CA ASN A 185 17.90 4.10 -3.84
C ASN A 185 19.42 4.28 -4.05
N LEU A 186 19.97 3.65 -5.08
CA LEU A 186 21.40 3.65 -5.38
C LEU A 186 21.70 4.39 -6.68
N ALA A 187 22.84 5.06 -6.73
CA ALA A 187 23.28 5.82 -7.89
C ALA A 187 23.79 4.94 -9.07
N GLN A 188 24.09 3.66 -8.83
CA GLN A 188 24.80 2.81 -9.80
C GLN A 188 24.13 1.44 -10.02
N ASP A 189 23.07 1.14 -9.29
CA ASP A 189 22.36 -0.13 -9.39
C ASP A 189 20.86 0.11 -9.28
N CYS A 190 20.06 -0.82 -9.79
CA CYS A 190 18.62 -0.78 -9.69
C CYS A 190 18.18 -1.47 -8.38
N ASP A 191 18.22 -0.70 -7.30
CA ASP A 191 17.74 -1.10 -5.97
C ASP A 191 16.47 -0.31 -5.62
N GLY A 192 15.36 -0.74 -6.13
CA GLY A 192 14.06 -0.11 -6.01
C GLY A 192 13.02 -0.83 -6.87
N ARG A 193 12.27 -0.08 -7.67
CA ARG A 193 11.26 -0.68 -8.55
C ARG A 193 11.85 -0.96 -9.93
N GLY A 194 11.65 -2.19 -10.41
CA GLY A 194 11.96 -2.60 -11.77
C GLY A 194 10.83 -3.40 -12.39
N TYR A 195 10.66 -3.30 -13.71
CA TYR A 195 9.70 -4.08 -14.48
C TYR A 195 10.43 -5.18 -15.27
N ARG A 196 9.85 -6.39 -15.26
CA ARG A 196 10.37 -7.57 -15.98
C ARG A 196 9.43 -8.07 -17.05
N ASN A 197 8.20 -7.56 -17.10
CA ASN A 197 7.16 -7.93 -18.05
C ASN A 197 6.53 -6.68 -18.67
N VAL A 198 6.19 -6.75 -19.95
CA VAL A 198 5.55 -5.63 -20.70
C VAL A 198 4.15 -5.27 -20.17
N GLY A 199 3.50 -6.18 -19.42
CA GLY A 199 2.20 -5.92 -18.81
C GLY A 199 2.26 -5.27 -17.45
N GLU A 200 3.46 -5.08 -16.88
CA GLU A 200 3.61 -4.44 -15.58
C GLU A 200 3.21 -2.97 -15.64
N HIS A 201 2.40 -2.59 -14.68
CA HIS A 201 2.02 -1.20 -14.45
C HIS A 201 1.79 -0.94 -12.98
N ASP A 202 2.07 0.28 -12.58
CA ASP A 202 1.97 0.72 -11.19
C ASP A 202 1.19 2.02 -11.11
N THR A 203 0.45 2.21 -10.01
CA THR A 203 -0.02 3.52 -9.59
C THR A 203 0.89 4.06 -8.51
N TYR A 204 1.45 5.23 -8.74
CA TYR A 204 2.37 5.92 -7.83
C TYR A 204 1.65 7.02 -7.05
N ARG A 205 1.98 7.17 -5.76
CA ARG A 205 1.79 8.39 -4.98
C ARG A 205 3.13 8.90 -4.49
N ALA A 206 3.48 10.09 -4.91
CA ALA A 206 4.61 10.83 -4.38
C ALA A 206 4.09 11.92 -3.44
N VAL A 207 4.51 11.91 -2.18
CA VAL A 207 3.98 12.77 -1.11
C VAL A 207 5.09 13.60 -0.49
N ASP A 208 4.88 14.92 -0.36
CA ASP A 208 5.84 15.81 0.30
C ASP A 208 5.73 15.71 1.82
N LEU A 209 6.75 15.14 2.47
CA LEU A 209 6.83 14.95 3.92
C LEU A 209 7.90 15.86 4.54
N ASN A 210 7.57 17.15 4.76
CA ASN A 210 8.45 18.08 5.48
C ASN A 210 9.89 18.19 4.92
N GLY A 211 10.04 18.12 3.59
CA GLY A 211 11.33 18.21 2.89
C GLY A 211 11.89 16.87 2.42
N GLU A 212 11.15 15.81 2.57
CA GLU A 212 11.43 14.48 1.98
C GLU A 212 10.25 14.01 1.14
N CYS A 213 10.53 13.18 0.14
CA CYS A 213 9.51 12.58 -0.71
C CYS A 213 9.25 11.13 -0.26
N ALA A 214 8.02 10.83 0.15
CA ALA A 214 7.58 9.45 0.28
C ALA A 214 7.04 8.96 -1.06
N VAL A 215 7.46 7.77 -1.48
CA VAL A 215 6.94 7.08 -2.66
C VAL A 215 6.14 5.85 -2.22
N ILE A 216 4.88 5.81 -2.58
CA ILE A 216 3.97 4.70 -2.33
C ILE A 216 3.55 4.15 -3.68
N VAL A 217 3.58 2.84 -3.84
CA VAL A 217 3.28 2.18 -5.11
C VAL A 217 2.23 1.10 -4.92
N LEU A 218 1.22 1.14 -5.75
CA LEU A 218 0.32 0.02 -5.98
C LEU A 218 0.79 -0.69 -7.24
N GLY A 219 1.47 -1.82 -7.08
CA GLY A 219 2.09 -2.58 -8.15
C GLY A 219 1.20 -3.70 -8.67
N GLN A 220 1.18 -3.87 -9.99
CA GLN A 220 0.48 -4.92 -10.71
C GLN A 220 1.43 -5.64 -11.69
N PRO A 221 2.23 -6.60 -11.21
CA PRO A 221 3.34 -7.17 -11.99
C PRO A 221 2.91 -7.98 -13.21
N HIS A 222 1.68 -8.48 -13.28
CA HIS A 222 1.24 -9.36 -14.39
C HIS A 222 0.17 -8.79 -15.31
N GLY A 223 -0.24 -7.54 -15.12
CA GLY A 223 -1.16 -6.83 -16.05
C GLY A 223 -2.60 -7.34 -16.11
N SER A 224 -2.88 -8.56 -15.69
CA SER A 224 -4.22 -9.17 -15.68
C SER A 224 -4.48 -9.85 -14.34
N ILE A 225 -5.08 -9.12 -13.45
CA ILE A 225 -5.34 -9.59 -12.09
C ILE A 225 -6.84 -9.72 -11.86
N ASP A 226 -7.22 -10.59 -10.92
CA ASP A 226 -8.60 -10.60 -10.43
C ASP A 226 -9.05 -9.18 -10.03
N PRO A 227 -10.10 -8.64 -10.65
CA PRO A 227 -10.61 -7.31 -10.32
C PRO A 227 -11.01 -7.14 -8.85
N ALA A 228 -11.27 -8.23 -8.12
CA ALA A 228 -11.53 -8.18 -6.70
C ALA A 228 -10.24 -7.91 -5.92
N LEU A 229 -9.16 -8.55 -6.28
CA LEU A 229 -7.83 -8.36 -5.69
C LEU A 229 -7.30 -6.95 -5.95
N THR A 230 -7.45 -6.45 -7.18
CA THR A 230 -7.09 -5.06 -7.53
C THR A 230 -7.86 -4.04 -6.67
N ARG A 231 -9.17 -4.25 -6.46
CA ARG A 231 -9.96 -3.34 -5.60
C ARG A 231 -9.54 -3.41 -4.14
N GLU A 232 -9.18 -4.60 -3.65
CA GLU A 232 -8.69 -4.78 -2.28
C GLU A 232 -7.35 -4.05 -2.09
N ALA A 233 -6.41 -4.21 -3.02
CA ALA A 233 -5.13 -3.51 -3.02
C ALA A 233 -5.30 -1.98 -3.11
N ARG A 234 -6.20 -1.52 -3.96
CA ARG A 234 -6.54 -0.09 -4.06
C ARG A 234 -7.12 0.44 -2.74
N ALA A 235 -7.96 -0.32 -2.06
CA ALA A 235 -8.50 0.07 -0.76
C ALA A 235 -7.40 0.19 0.31
N ILE A 236 -6.40 -0.70 0.30
CA ILE A 236 -5.22 -0.58 1.18
C ILE A 236 -4.43 0.68 0.85
N PHE A 237 -4.09 0.89 -0.41
CA PHE A 237 -3.36 2.06 -0.90
C PHE A 237 -4.07 3.37 -0.54
N ASP A 238 -5.41 3.41 -0.65
CA ASP A 238 -6.23 4.57 -0.29
C ASP A 238 -6.39 4.76 1.22
N SER A 239 -6.12 3.73 2.02
CA SER A 239 -6.18 3.80 3.49
C SER A 239 -4.96 4.45 4.13
N ILE A 240 -3.88 4.66 3.39
CA ILE A 240 -2.64 5.24 3.90
C ILE A 240 -2.88 6.69 4.30
N VAL A 241 -2.54 7.02 5.55
CA VAL A 241 -2.75 8.36 6.13
C VAL A 241 -1.50 8.78 6.90
N PHE A 242 -0.79 9.75 6.38
CA PHE A 242 0.25 10.48 7.13
C PHE A 242 -0.41 11.52 8.03
N ARG A 243 0.07 11.64 9.26
CA ARG A 243 -0.45 12.62 10.23
C ARG A 243 0.65 13.56 10.66
N SER A 244 0.36 14.86 10.62
CA SER A 244 1.25 15.83 11.23
C SER A 244 1.18 15.71 12.75
N ASP A 245 2.32 15.68 13.42
CA ASP A 245 2.40 15.91 14.86
C ASP A 245 1.97 17.35 15.15
N LYS A 246 0.72 17.53 15.61
CA LYS A 246 0.18 18.85 16.05
C LYS A 246 0.39 19.01 17.54
#